data_98030ddeb1e814eb6a2f4cc441a81478
#
_entry.id   98030ddeb1e814eb6a2f4cc441a81478
#
_cell.length_a   1.000
_cell.length_b   1.000
_cell.length_c   1.000
_cell.angle_alpha   90.00
_cell.angle_beta   90.00
_cell.angle_gamma   90.00
#
_symmetry.space_group_name_H-M   'P 1'
#
loop_
_entity.id
_entity.type
_entity.pdbx_description
1 polymer ?
#
loop_
_entity_poly.entity_id
_entity_poly.type
_entity_poly.pdbx_seq_one_letter_code
_entity_poly.pdbx_strand_id
1 'polypeptide(L)'
;MRKNEISERFRSFIRAHLSPTATERTLIATVYGAIKECLGDAKCLQIGSYPRFTAVTPVHDLDVLYVVGPWVSADINPADILAELRRKLLADFKNPTPHRLELVPATHAITMRFLSGSEEILSVDVVPAYIYGRNEFKDEMYVVPELVLRGRRARRRLYDEVARGAHVMQWIKSDPRGYIAIAAQRDQRNDDFRKSVKFVKAWRTSCKDMDESFPLKSFHIEQAVGGYFDTHLDCDIFDAVYEFFCDLPDLIRSARYPDRADRRKKIDEYVERLTDADRTLVDQARDCFLIKLEAIEDSVNIGDLLTACQRERASIVEEYLFDSRIPVLTEERIRITATVLPRQGGFRAYVLNALGLIDVDRKIEFRLRGELPTGCTLSWKVKNDDSSTQPRGEITEHRTYSDPEHTKFRGSHYVECYAVRKGV
;
A
#
# COMPACT_ATOMS: atom_id res chain seq x y z
N MET A 1 -0.27 14.95 -21.33
CA MET A 1 -1.58 14.41 -21.78
C MET A 1 -1.84 13.04 -21.15
N ARG A 2 -0.97 12.09 -21.36
CA ARG A 2 -1.12 10.71 -20.86
C ARG A 2 -1.25 10.58 -19.33
N LYS A 3 -0.45 11.30 -18.55
CA LYS A 3 -0.50 11.29 -17.09
C LYS A 3 -1.89 11.70 -16.56
N ASN A 4 -2.44 12.81 -17.08
CA ASN A 4 -3.76 13.29 -16.66
C ASN A 4 -4.86 12.27 -16.96
N GLU A 5 -4.77 11.58 -18.09
CA GLU A 5 -5.71 10.53 -18.47
C GLU A 5 -5.65 9.32 -17.51
N ILE A 6 -4.45 8.88 -17.15
CA ILE A 6 -4.26 7.81 -16.19
C ILE A 6 -4.78 8.25 -14.82
N SER A 7 -4.48 9.48 -14.38
CA SER A 7 -4.98 10.03 -13.11
C SER A 7 -6.51 10.07 -13.06
N GLU A 8 -7.19 10.45 -14.14
CA GLU A 8 -8.66 10.41 -14.21
C GLU A 8 -9.22 8.99 -14.16
N ARG A 9 -8.55 8.03 -14.75
CA ARG A 9 -8.93 6.60 -14.64
C ARG A 9 -8.78 6.10 -13.21
N PHE A 10 -7.72 6.47 -12.49
CA PHE A 10 -7.57 6.18 -11.06
C PHE A 10 -8.72 6.78 -10.25
N ARG A 11 -9.01 8.07 -10.41
CA ARG A 11 -10.09 8.77 -9.69
C ARG A 11 -11.44 8.12 -9.94
N SER A 12 -11.74 7.78 -11.18
CA SER A 12 -12.99 7.14 -11.58
C SER A 12 -13.13 5.74 -10.98
N PHE A 13 -12.07 4.92 -11.04
CA PHE A 13 -12.05 3.59 -10.46
C PHE A 13 -12.26 3.64 -8.93
N ILE A 14 -11.54 4.51 -8.22
CA ILE A 14 -11.64 4.62 -6.76
C ILE A 14 -13.05 5.04 -6.34
N ARG A 15 -13.65 5.97 -7.08
CA ARG A 15 -15.01 6.43 -6.80
C ARG A 15 -16.04 5.32 -6.96
N ALA A 16 -15.89 4.53 -8.02
CA ALA A 16 -16.83 3.47 -8.36
C ALA A 16 -16.65 2.18 -7.52
N HIS A 17 -15.41 1.84 -7.14
CA HIS A 17 -15.08 0.50 -6.63
C HIS A 17 -14.41 0.48 -5.25
N LEU A 18 -13.86 1.57 -4.76
CA LEU A 18 -13.11 1.57 -3.50
C LEU A 18 -13.74 2.45 -2.40
N SER A 19 -14.77 3.19 -2.71
CA SER A 19 -15.45 4.03 -1.73
C SER A 19 -16.61 3.30 -1.06
N PRO A 20 -16.84 3.48 0.25
CA PRO A 20 -17.93 2.83 0.95
C PRO A 20 -19.28 3.07 0.28
N THR A 21 -20.06 2.02 0.09
CA THR A 21 -21.38 2.04 -0.54
C THR A 21 -22.42 2.73 0.35
N ALA A 22 -23.58 3.07 -0.21
CA ALA A 22 -24.70 3.61 0.58
C ALA A 22 -25.19 2.60 1.64
N THR A 23 -25.24 1.31 1.29
CA THR A 23 -25.64 0.23 2.20
C THR A 23 -24.68 0.12 3.38
N GLU A 24 -23.37 0.12 3.14
CA GLU A 24 -22.34 0.08 4.20
C GLU A 24 -22.46 1.30 5.12
N ARG A 25 -22.59 2.49 4.54
CA ARG A 25 -22.78 3.72 5.34
C ARG A 25 -24.01 3.67 6.22
N THR A 26 -25.12 3.12 5.71
CA THR A 26 -26.35 2.95 6.49
C THR A 26 -26.16 1.94 7.62
N LEU A 27 -25.54 0.80 7.34
CA LEU A 27 -25.24 -0.21 8.36
C LEU A 27 -24.36 0.36 9.47
N ILE A 28 -23.26 1.03 9.10
CA ILE A 28 -22.34 1.67 10.05
C ILE A 28 -23.06 2.71 10.90
N ALA A 29 -23.87 3.57 10.29
CA ALA A 29 -24.62 4.59 11.01
C ALA A 29 -25.62 3.98 12.00
N THR A 30 -26.31 2.90 11.59
CA THR A 30 -27.27 2.17 12.43
C THR A 30 -26.60 1.53 13.64
N VAL A 31 -25.49 0.80 13.41
CA VAL A 31 -24.73 0.14 14.48
C VAL A 31 -24.10 1.17 15.42
N TYR A 32 -23.48 2.22 14.86
CA TYR A 32 -22.89 3.29 15.66
C TYR A 32 -23.95 4.05 16.50
N GLY A 33 -25.13 4.29 15.95
CA GLY A 33 -26.26 4.86 16.69
C GLY A 33 -26.64 4.02 17.90
N ALA A 34 -26.78 2.70 17.74
CA ALA A 34 -27.08 1.79 18.86
C ALA A 34 -25.95 1.73 19.91
N ILE A 35 -24.68 1.85 19.50
CA ILE A 35 -23.56 1.96 20.45
C ILE A 35 -23.66 3.24 21.27
N LYS A 36 -24.00 4.37 20.65
CA LYS A 36 -24.21 5.67 21.33
C LYS A 36 -25.37 5.61 22.31
N GLU A 37 -26.47 4.96 21.96
CA GLU A 37 -27.60 4.74 22.87
C GLU A 37 -27.20 3.91 24.09
N CYS A 38 -26.39 2.85 23.88
CA CYS A 38 -25.92 1.97 24.95
C CYS A 38 -24.91 2.65 25.90
N LEU A 39 -23.93 3.38 25.34
CA LEU A 39 -22.78 3.89 26.10
C LEU A 39 -22.89 5.38 26.46
N GLY A 40 -23.78 6.11 25.84
CA GLY A 40 -24.00 7.55 25.96
C GLY A 40 -23.46 8.32 24.75
N ASP A 41 -24.28 9.14 24.14
CA ASP A 41 -23.98 9.85 22.88
C ASP A 41 -22.72 10.71 22.97
N ALA A 42 -22.60 11.53 24.02
CA ALA A 42 -21.45 12.41 24.22
C ALA A 42 -20.13 11.67 24.55
N LYS A 43 -20.20 10.36 24.82
CA LYS A 43 -19.05 9.55 25.20
C LYS A 43 -18.50 8.71 24.05
N CYS A 44 -19.15 8.68 22.91
CA CYS A 44 -18.74 7.86 21.77
C CYS A 44 -18.18 8.73 20.64
N LEU A 45 -17.05 8.34 20.10
CA LEU A 45 -16.38 8.98 18.98
C LEU A 45 -15.97 7.93 17.95
N GLN A 46 -16.37 8.09 16.70
CA GLN A 46 -15.77 7.30 15.62
C GLN A 46 -14.32 7.73 15.42
N ILE A 47 -13.44 6.77 15.35
CA ILE A 47 -12.00 6.94 15.09
C ILE A 47 -11.58 6.02 13.93
N GLY A 48 -10.29 5.91 13.66
CA GLY A 48 -9.81 5.02 12.63
C GLY A 48 -9.98 5.56 11.21
N SER A 49 -10.02 4.67 10.22
CA SER A 49 -10.04 5.03 8.80
C SER A 49 -11.35 5.62 8.31
N TYR A 50 -12.48 5.25 8.93
CA TYR A 50 -13.81 5.67 8.49
C TYR A 50 -14.02 7.19 8.62
N PRO A 51 -13.84 7.86 9.79
CA PRO A 51 -13.98 9.30 9.91
C PRO A 51 -12.87 10.09 9.22
N ARG A 52 -11.74 9.47 8.89
CA ARG A 52 -10.71 10.09 8.03
C ARG A 52 -11.07 10.02 6.53
N PHE A 53 -12.15 9.30 6.17
CA PHE A 53 -12.57 9.02 4.80
C PHE A 53 -11.53 8.27 3.96
N THR A 54 -10.72 7.46 4.62
CA THR A 54 -9.70 6.60 4.00
C THR A 54 -10.03 5.10 4.10
N ALA A 55 -11.26 4.78 4.54
CA ALA A 55 -11.79 3.42 4.52
C ALA A 55 -12.07 2.96 3.08
N VAL A 56 -11.80 1.68 2.81
CA VAL A 56 -12.00 1.02 1.51
C VAL A 56 -13.18 0.04 1.65
N THR A 57 -14.03 -0.02 0.64
CA THR A 57 -15.09 -1.04 0.56
C THR A 57 -14.48 -2.41 0.21
N PRO A 58 -14.98 -3.54 0.79
CA PRO A 58 -15.96 -3.59 1.85
C PRO A 58 -15.39 -3.09 3.20
N VAL A 59 -16.20 -2.29 3.91
CA VAL A 59 -15.80 -1.78 5.24
C VAL A 59 -16.09 -2.86 6.28
N HIS A 60 -15.05 -3.58 6.64
CA HIS A 60 -15.16 -4.65 7.66
C HIS A 60 -14.93 -4.13 9.08
N ASP A 61 -14.11 -3.08 9.25
CA ASP A 61 -13.67 -2.61 10.55
C ASP A 61 -14.11 -1.17 10.83
N LEU A 62 -14.78 -0.97 11.94
CA LEU A 62 -15.11 0.34 12.49
C LEU A 62 -14.48 0.47 13.88
N ASP A 63 -13.80 1.59 14.11
CA ASP A 63 -13.22 1.89 15.43
C ASP A 63 -14.07 2.93 16.15
N VAL A 64 -14.47 2.64 17.38
CA VAL A 64 -15.24 3.54 18.26
C VAL A 64 -14.50 3.74 19.57
N LEU A 65 -14.17 4.98 19.88
CA LEU A 65 -13.63 5.36 21.17
C LEU A 65 -14.78 5.59 22.15
N TYR A 66 -14.76 4.91 23.30
CA TYR A 66 -15.68 5.15 24.41
C TYR A 66 -14.96 5.93 25.51
N VAL A 67 -15.34 7.19 25.69
CA VAL A 67 -14.76 8.07 26.70
C VAL A 67 -15.37 7.78 28.05
N VAL A 68 -14.59 7.16 28.94
CA VAL A 68 -15.03 6.80 30.32
C VAL A 68 -15.06 8.04 31.20
N GLY A 69 -14.05 8.93 31.09
CA GLY A 69 -13.93 10.14 31.88
C GLY A 69 -12.55 10.80 31.74
N PRO A 70 -12.23 11.75 32.63
CA PRO A 70 -10.87 12.33 32.70
C PRO A 70 -9.87 11.31 33.25
N TRP A 71 -8.62 11.40 32.80
CA TRP A 71 -7.51 10.60 33.31
C TRP A 71 -7.10 11.07 34.70
N VAL A 72 -7.15 10.17 35.67
CA VAL A 72 -6.85 10.50 37.08
C VAL A 72 -5.63 9.79 37.64
N SER A 73 -5.38 8.55 37.26
CA SER A 73 -4.24 7.77 37.77
C SER A 73 -3.83 6.63 36.85
N ALA A 74 -2.52 6.32 36.85
CA ALA A 74 -1.98 5.12 36.20
C ALA A 74 -2.34 3.81 36.93
N ASP A 75 -2.88 3.89 38.17
CA ASP A 75 -3.26 2.72 38.96
C ASP A 75 -4.55 2.04 38.47
N ILE A 76 -5.29 2.71 37.56
CA ILE A 76 -6.45 2.09 36.91
C ILE A 76 -5.97 0.95 36.02
N ASN A 77 -6.42 -0.27 36.36
CA ASN A 77 -6.08 -1.45 35.57
C ASN A 77 -6.86 -1.48 34.24
N PRO A 78 -6.20 -1.45 33.06
CA PRO A 78 -6.88 -1.47 31.78
C PRO A 78 -7.77 -2.70 31.57
N ALA A 79 -7.38 -3.87 32.14
CA ALA A 79 -8.14 -5.11 32.02
C ALA A 79 -9.52 -5.02 32.70
N ASP A 80 -9.60 -4.35 33.86
CA ASP A 80 -10.85 -4.16 34.58
C ASP A 80 -11.83 -3.28 33.81
N ILE A 81 -11.34 -2.23 33.17
CA ILE A 81 -12.13 -1.33 32.31
C ILE A 81 -12.65 -2.06 31.08
N LEU A 82 -11.85 -2.92 30.45
CA LEU A 82 -12.32 -3.74 29.32
C LEU A 82 -13.38 -4.76 29.79
N ALA A 83 -13.19 -5.37 30.94
CA ALA A 83 -14.18 -6.29 31.51
C ALA A 83 -15.50 -5.57 31.86
N GLU A 84 -15.44 -4.35 32.40
CA GLU A 84 -16.60 -3.53 32.68
C GLU A 84 -17.33 -3.11 31.39
N LEU A 85 -16.59 -2.64 30.39
CA LEU A 85 -17.16 -2.31 29.07
C LEU A 85 -17.85 -3.52 28.45
N ARG A 86 -17.21 -4.70 28.51
CA ARG A 86 -17.83 -5.94 28.00
C ARG A 86 -19.13 -6.27 28.72
N ARG A 87 -19.16 -6.18 30.07
CA ARG A 87 -20.38 -6.41 30.86
C ARG A 87 -21.50 -5.44 30.47
N LYS A 88 -21.16 -4.16 30.30
CA LYS A 88 -22.13 -3.13 29.90
C LYS A 88 -22.69 -3.41 28.50
N LEU A 89 -21.84 -3.74 27.53
CA LEU A 89 -22.29 -4.09 26.18
C LEU A 89 -23.17 -5.35 26.17
N LEU A 90 -22.84 -6.37 26.99
CA LEU A 90 -23.65 -7.57 27.11
C LEU A 90 -25.03 -7.32 27.73
N ALA A 91 -25.11 -6.40 28.68
CA ALA A 91 -26.35 -6.10 29.40
C ALA A 91 -27.27 -5.13 28.62
N ASP A 92 -26.71 -4.09 28.04
CA ASP A 92 -27.45 -2.92 27.61
C ASP A 92 -27.53 -2.75 26.08
N PHE A 93 -26.61 -3.37 25.31
CA PHE A 93 -26.58 -3.20 23.87
C PHE A 93 -27.73 -3.94 23.18
N LYS A 94 -28.53 -3.21 22.43
CA LYS A 94 -29.61 -3.77 21.60
C LYS A 94 -29.11 -3.83 20.15
N ASN A 95 -28.89 -5.04 19.64
CA ASN A 95 -28.46 -5.24 18.27
C ASN A 95 -29.52 -4.74 17.28
N PRO A 96 -29.25 -3.69 16.49
CA PRO A 96 -30.19 -3.13 15.55
C PRO A 96 -30.24 -3.88 14.21
N THR A 97 -29.42 -4.92 14.06
CA THR A 97 -29.26 -5.65 12.79
C THR A 97 -29.84 -7.07 12.90
N PRO A 98 -30.17 -7.71 11.77
CA PRO A 98 -30.57 -9.13 11.77
C PRO A 98 -29.38 -10.10 11.96
N HIS A 99 -28.15 -9.57 12.03
CA HIS A 99 -26.94 -10.36 12.12
C HIS A 99 -26.70 -10.87 13.55
N ARG A 100 -26.10 -12.05 13.67
CA ARG A 100 -25.69 -12.58 14.97
C ARG A 100 -24.52 -11.76 15.52
N LEU A 101 -24.64 -11.32 16.76
CA LEU A 101 -23.59 -10.55 17.45
C LEU A 101 -22.74 -11.46 18.33
N GLU A 102 -21.41 -11.32 18.21
CA GLU A 102 -20.43 -11.87 19.14
C GLU A 102 -19.60 -10.75 19.76
N LEU A 103 -19.38 -10.80 21.08
CA LEU A 103 -18.50 -9.85 21.79
C LEU A 103 -17.21 -10.58 22.19
N VAL A 104 -16.12 -10.21 21.51
CA VAL A 104 -14.80 -10.83 21.69
C VAL A 104 -13.85 -9.82 22.33
N PRO A 105 -13.19 -10.17 23.46
CA PRO A 105 -12.12 -9.33 24.00
C PRO A 105 -10.93 -9.28 23.05
N ALA A 106 -10.47 -8.07 22.74
CA ALA A 106 -9.26 -7.81 21.98
C ALA A 106 -8.16 -7.20 22.87
N THR A 107 -6.98 -6.95 22.32
CA THR A 107 -5.81 -6.42 23.06
C THR A 107 -6.01 -4.99 23.59
N HIS A 108 -6.94 -4.24 23.04
CA HIS A 108 -7.18 -2.83 23.36
C HIS A 108 -8.67 -2.45 23.31
N ALA A 109 -9.53 -3.38 22.94
CA ALA A 109 -10.95 -3.11 22.65
C ALA A 109 -11.82 -4.30 23.05
N ILE A 110 -13.13 -4.07 23.04
CA ILE A 110 -14.13 -5.13 22.90
C ILE A 110 -14.59 -5.11 21.44
N THR A 111 -14.29 -6.17 20.72
CA THR A 111 -14.69 -6.34 19.32
C THR A 111 -16.12 -6.87 19.25
N MET A 112 -17.00 -6.13 18.59
CA MET A 112 -18.40 -6.51 18.29
C MET A 112 -18.43 -7.05 16.87
N ARG A 113 -18.58 -8.39 16.71
CA ARG A 113 -18.62 -9.05 15.39
C ARG A 113 -20.06 -9.32 14.97
N PHE A 114 -20.47 -8.80 13.83
CA PHE A 114 -21.77 -9.00 13.23
C PHE A 114 -21.66 -10.03 12.11
N LEU A 115 -22.28 -11.19 12.30
CA LEU A 115 -22.12 -12.37 11.47
C LEU A 115 -23.41 -12.70 10.71
N SER A 116 -23.28 -13.02 9.42
CA SER A 116 -24.33 -13.64 8.61
C SER A 116 -23.93 -15.09 8.33
N GLY A 117 -24.52 -16.03 9.05
CA GLY A 117 -24.01 -17.39 9.07
C GLY A 117 -22.62 -17.47 9.69
N SER A 118 -21.62 -17.87 8.91
CA SER A 118 -20.20 -17.89 9.29
C SER A 118 -19.41 -16.67 8.79
N GLU A 119 -20.01 -15.86 7.93
CA GLU A 119 -19.36 -14.70 7.33
C GLU A 119 -19.44 -13.47 8.26
N GLU A 120 -18.33 -12.79 8.47
CA GLU A 120 -18.27 -11.52 9.21
C GLU A 120 -18.62 -10.36 8.26
N ILE A 121 -19.76 -9.72 8.55
CA ILE A 121 -20.27 -8.60 7.74
C ILE A 121 -19.69 -7.27 8.22
N LEU A 122 -19.52 -7.11 9.53
CA LEU A 122 -18.96 -5.92 10.15
C LEU A 122 -18.34 -6.28 11.49
N SER A 123 -17.21 -5.69 11.77
CA SER A 123 -16.52 -5.70 13.05
C SER A 123 -16.44 -4.29 13.62
N VAL A 124 -16.72 -4.11 14.90
CA VAL A 124 -16.59 -2.82 15.56
C VAL A 124 -15.72 -2.97 16.80
N ASP A 125 -14.59 -2.29 16.81
CA ASP A 125 -13.71 -2.22 17.96
C ASP A 125 -14.11 -1.05 18.86
N VAL A 126 -14.68 -1.37 20.03
CA VAL A 126 -15.02 -0.36 21.04
C VAL A 126 -13.87 -0.26 22.04
N VAL A 127 -13.15 0.86 21.97
CA VAL A 127 -11.93 1.14 22.75
C VAL A 127 -12.28 2.05 23.93
N PRO A 128 -12.15 1.61 25.18
CA PRO A 128 -12.34 2.48 26.32
C PRO A 128 -11.17 3.47 26.45
N ALA A 129 -11.47 4.71 26.80
CA ALA A 129 -10.48 5.79 26.82
C ALA A 129 -10.73 6.78 27.96
N TYR A 130 -9.67 7.39 28.45
CA TYR A 130 -9.72 8.52 29.36
C TYR A 130 -9.11 9.77 28.72
N ILE A 131 -9.69 10.93 28.96
CA ILE A 131 -9.18 12.21 28.46
C ILE A 131 -7.88 12.54 29.21
N TYR A 132 -6.79 12.66 28.45
CA TYR A 132 -5.44 12.90 28.99
C TYR A 132 -4.99 14.38 28.86
N GLY A 133 -5.44 15.08 27.81
CA GLY A 133 -5.02 16.42 27.51
C GLY A 133 -5.66 16.94 26.22
N ARG A 134 -5.04 17.96 25.63
CA ARG A 134 -5.45 18.54 24.34
C ARG A 134 -4.28 18.63 23.38
N ASN A 135 -4.55 18.46 22.09
CA ASN A 135 -3.61 18.62 20.99
C ASN A 135 -3.54 20.08 20.49
N GLU A 136 -2.75 20.34 19.45
CA GLU A 136 -2.59 21.66 18.84
C GLU A 136 -3.87 22.21 18.18
N PHE A 137 -4.85 21.34 17.86
CA PHE A 137 -6.17 21.71 17.34
C PHE A 137 -7.17 22.01 18.47
N LYS A 138 -6.74 21.96 19.73
CA LYS A 138 -7.55 22.06 20.95
C LYS A 138 -8.51 20.89 21.14
N ASP A 139 -8.36 19.83 20.35
CA ASP A 139 -9.09 18.58 20.52
C ASP A 139 -8.55 17.74 21.65
N GLU A 140 -9.41 16.90 22.23
CA GLU A 140 -9.02 15.98 23.29
C GLU A 140 -8.06 14.91 22.82
N MET A 141 -7.05 14.65 23.64
CA MET A 141 -6.15 13.50 23.55
C MET A 141 -6.50 12.49 24.64
N TYR A 142 -6.22 11.23 24.37
CA TYR A 142 -6.67 10.13 25.21
C TYR A 142 -5.54 9.22 25.66
N VAL A 143 -5.78 8.47 26.72
CA VAL A 143 -5.07 7.22 27.04
C VAL A 143 -6.01 6.05 26.78
N VAL A 144 -5.47 5.00 26.14
CA VAL A 144 -6.20 3.80 25.75
C VAL A 144 -5.46 2.56 26.22
N PRO A 145 -6.16 1.43 26.46
CA PRO A 145 -5.50 0.17 26.81
C PRO A 145 -4.64 -0.33 25.66
N GLU A 146 -3.51 -0.91 25.95
CA GLU A 146 -2.71 -1.67 24.98
C GLU A 146 -2.00 -2.82 25.67
N LEU A 147 -1.93 -3.95 24.99
CA LEU A 147 -1.17 -5.08 25.45
C LEU A 147 0.29 -4.94 25.04
N VAL A 148 1.21 -5.04 25.99
CA VAL A 148 2.64 -4.98 25.69
C VAL A 148 3.09 -6.28 25.06
N LEU A 149 3.27 -6.24 23.72
CA LEU A 149 3.61 -7.41 22.92
C LEU A 149 5.09 -7.47 22.57
N ARG A 150 5.71 -8.61 22.87
CA ARG A 150 7.04 -8.98 22.39
C ARG A 150 6.93 -10.01 21.24
N GLY A 151 6.56 -9.56 20.01
CA GLY A 151 6.64 -10.36 18.79
C GLY A 151 5.30 -10.87 18.21
N ARG A 152 5.33 -11.24 16.91
CA ARG A 152 4.16 -11.59 16.07
C ARG A 152 3.47 -12.90 16.47
N ARG A 153 4.25 -13.92 16.91
CA ARG A 153 3.72 -15.21 17.39
C ARG A 153 3.03 -15.11 18.74
N ALA A 154 3.33 -14.06 19.51
CA ALA A 154 2.71 -13.82 20.80
C ALA A 154 1.22 -13.43 20.68
N ARG A 155 0.78 -12.79 19.55
CA ARG A 155 -0.61 -12.31 19.42
C ARG A 155 -1.66 -13.42 19.50
N ARG A 156 -1.50 -14.53 18.78
CA ARG A 156 -2.49 -15.64 18.78
C ARG A 156 -2.58 -16.34 20.13
N ARG A 157 -1.46 -16.57 20.83
CA ARG A 157 -1.45 -17.11 22.20
C ARG A 157 -1.99 -16.14 23.24
N LEU A 158 -1.84 -14.86 23.00
CA LEU A 158 -2.22 -13.81 23.92
C LEU A 158 -3.72 -13.59 24.03
N TYR A 159 -4.51 -13.78 22.95
CA TYR A 159 -5.98 -13.73 23.06
C TYR A 159 -6.50 -14.76 24.08
N ASP A 160 -5.93 -15.96 24.09
CA ASP A 160 -6.30 -17.00 25.04
C ASP A 160 -5.76 -16.71 26.46
N GLU A 161 -4.67 -15.97 26.57
CA GLU A 161 -4.00 -15.66 27.84
C GLU A 161 -4.53 -14.37 28.48
N VAL A 162 -4.97 -13.38 27.69
CA VAL A 162 -5.74 -12.21 28.18
C VAL A 162 -7.06 -12.67 28.79
N ALA A 163 -7.72 -13.63 28.16
CA ALA A 163 -8.93 -14.23 28.70
C ALA A 163 -8.70 -14.97 30.03
N ARG A 164 -7.44 -15.36 30.31
CA ARG A 164 -7.02 -16.04 31.57
C ARG A 164 -6.37 -15.09 32.59
N GLY A 165 -6.30 -13.78 32.32
CA GLY A 165 -5.75 -12.79 33.25
C GLY A 165 -4.22 -12.77 33.41
N ALA A 166 -3.46 -13.36 32.48
CA ALA A 166 -2.02 -13.58 32.62
C ALA A 166 -1.12 -12.46 32.04
N HIS A 167 -1.68 -11.35 31.51
CA HIS A 167 -0.89 -10.32 30.84
C HIS A 167 -0.99 -8.94 31.46
N VAL A 168 0.15 -8.23 31.43
CA VAL A 168 0.25 -6.81 31.81
C VAL A 168 -0.24 -5.96 30.65
N MET A 169 -1.38 -5.34 30.84
CA MET A 169 -1.87 -4.26 29.98
C MET A 169 -1.33 -2.91 30.46
N GLN A 170 -1.09 -2.01 29.54
CA GLN A 170 -0.64 -0.64 29.82
C GLN A 170 -1.57 0.37 29.20
N TRP A 171 -1.56 1.57 29.76
CA TRP A 171 -2.18 2.73 29.13
C TRP A 171 -1.18 3.38 28.19
N ILE A 172 -1.60 3.59 26.94
CA ILE A 172 -0.82 4.32 25.96
C ILE A 172 -1.55 5.59 25.53
N LYS A 173 -0.78 6.61 25.17
CA LYS A 173 -1.34 7.85 24.64
C LYS A 173 -1.85 7.66 23.22
N SER A 174 -2.94 8.33 22.88
CA SER A 174 -3.56 8.31 21.55
C SER A 174 -4.14 9.67 21.19
N ASP A 175 -3.96 10.10 19.93
CA ASP A 175 -4.50 11.35 19.37
C ASP A 175 -5.32 11.09 18.10
N PRO A 176 -6.44 10.36 18.18
CA PRO A 176 -7.25 10.04 17.01
C PRO A 176 -7.89 11.28 16.38
N ARG A 177 -8.26 12.30 17.17
CA ARG A 177 -8.83 13.55 16.65
C ARG A 177 -7.81 14.34 15.83
N GLY A 178 -6.55 14.40 16.28
CA GLY A 178 -5.48 15.05 15.53
C GLY A 178 -5.18 14.35 14.20
N TYR A 179 -5.23 13.03 14.13
CA TYR A 179 -5.12 12.31 12.86
C TYR A 179 -6.30 12.58 11.92
N ILE A 180 -7.52 12.72 12.44
CA ILE A 180 -8.70 13.12 11.65
C ILE A 180 -8.55 14.54 11.12
N ALA A 181 -8.11 15.49 11.97
CA ALA A 181 -7.91 16.88 11.58
C ALA A 181 -6.84 17.01 10.48
N ILE A 182 -5.70 16.33 10.62
CA ILE A 182 -4.63 16.34 9.59
C ILE A 182 -5.11 15.72 8.28
N ALA A 183 -5.83 14.60 8.33
CA ALA A 183 -6.38 13.99 7.11
C ALA A 183 -7.36 14.95 6.41
N ALA A 184 -8.17 15.70 7.16
CA ALA A 184 -9.05 16.72 6.62
C ALA A 184 -8.28 17.89 5.99
N GLN A 185 -7.21 18.39 6.65
CA GLN A 185 -6.37 19.46 6.10
C GLN A 185 -5.66 19.05 4.81
N ARG A 186 -5.12 17.82 4.74
CA ARG A 186 -4.49 17.28 3.53
C ARG A 186 -5.47 17.22 2.38
N ASP A 187 -6.68 16.72 2.62
CA ASP A 187 -7.73 16.61 1.61
C ASP A 187 -8.25 17.98 1.13
N GLN A 188 -8.31 18.98 2.03
CA GLN A 188 -8.64 20.36 1.66
C GLN A 188 -7.60 21.01 0.75
N ARG A 189 -6.32 20.66 0.92
CA ARG A 189 -5.22 21.15 0.07
C ARG A 189 -5.18 20.43 -1.27
N ASN A 190 -5.41 19.11 -1.26
CA ASN A 190 -5.37 18.28 -2.45
C ASN A 190 -6.33 17.09 -2.30
N ASP A 191 -7.40 17.09 -3.09
CA ASP A 191 -8.48 16.11 -3.02
C ASP A 191 -8.10 14.70 -3.53
N ASP A 192 -6.90 14.54 -4.11
CA ASP A 192 -6.33 13.25 -4.49
C ASP A 192 -5.70 12.51 -3.31
N PHE A 193 -5.45 13.18 -2.17
CA PHE A 193 -4.85 12.53 -1.00
C PHE A 193 -5.64 11.29 -0.55
N ARG A 194 -6.93 11.45 -0.24
CA ARG A 194 -7.77 10.32 0.23
C ARG A 194 -7.93 9.24 -0.83
N LYS A 195 -7.96 9.63 -2.09
CA LYS A 195 -8.07 8.69 -3.22
C LYS A 195 -6.80 7.83 -3.30
N SER A 196 -5.62 8.46 -3.24
CA SER A 196 -4.33 7.77 -3.25
C SER A 196 -4.20 6.78 -2.08
N VAL A 197 -4.57 7.21 -0.87
CA VAL A 197 -4.58 6.34 0.31
C VAL A 197 -5.48 5.13 0.11
N LYS A 198 -6.71 5.32 -0.40
CA LYS A 198 -7.64 4.20 -0.66
C LYS A 198 -7.07 3.21 -1.66
N PHE A 199 -6.48 3.72 -2.74
CA PHE A 199 -5.91 2.87 -3.79
C PHE A 199 -4.77 2.00 -3.26
N VAL A 200 -3.81 2.60 -2.56
CA VAL A 200 -2.68 1.85 -1.99
C VAL A 200 -3.13 0.88 -0.89
N LYS A 201 -4.14 1.25 -0.11
CA LYS A 201 -4.74 0.32 0.88
C LYS A 201 -5.42 -0.88 0.21
N ALA A 202 -6.13 -0.66 -0.90
CA ALA A 202 -6.75 -1.74 -1.67
C ALA A 202 -5.71 -2.71 -2.23
N TRP A 203 -4.60 -2.18 -2.79
CA TRP A 203 -3.46 -3.01 -3.20
C TRP A 203 -2.90 -3.84 -2.03
N ARG A 204 -2.67 -3.21 -0.88
CA ARG A 204 -2.21 -3.93 0.32
C ARG A 204 -3.18 -5.02 0.75
N THR A 205 -4.49 -4.77 0.67
CA THR A 205 -5.51 -5.77 1.00
C THR A 205 -5.40 -6.97 0.06
N SER A 206 -5.32 -6.74 -1.24
CA SER A 206 -5.11 -7.80 -2.24
C SER A 206 -3.83 -8.62 -1.99
N CYS A 207 -2.72 -7.96 -1.61
CA CYS A 207 -1.50 -8.67 -1.22
C CYS A 207 -1.71 -9.54 0.02
N LYS A 208 -2.49 -9.06 0.99
CA LYS A 208 -2.77 -9.79 2.23
C LYS A 208 -3.75 -10.95 2.02
N ASP A 209 -4.67 -10.82 1.07
CA ASP A 209 -5.59 -11.89 0.68
C ASP A 209 -4.83 -13.03 -0.03
N MET A 210 -3.79 -12.69 -0.79
CA MET A 210 -2.91 -13.67 -1.41
C MET A 210 -1.96 -14.33 -0.40
N ASP A 211 -1.45 -13.56 0.58
CA ASP A 211 -0.57 -14.04 1.65
C ASP A 211 -0.90 -13.31 2.96
N GLU A 212 -1.58 -14.02 3.90
CA GLU A 212 -1.95 -13.47 5.20
C GLU A 212 -0.75 -12.91 6.01
N SER A 213 0.47 -13.36 5.69
CA SER A 213 1.71 -12.91 6.33
C SER A 213 2.18 -11.54 5.84
N PHE A 214 1.59 -10.97 4.77
CA PHE A 214 1.99 -9.69 4.19
C PHE A 214 2.10 -8.60 5.26
N PRO A 215 3.30 -8.00 5.46
CA PRO A 215 3.60 -7.32 6.72
C PRO A 215 3.10 -5.88 6.83
N LEU A 216 2.82 -5.21 5.70
CA LEU A 216 2.49 -3.78 5.71
C LEU A 216 1.21 -3.48 6.48
N LYS A 217 1.25 -2.41 7.30
CA LYS A 217 0.09 -1.92 8.03
C LYS A 217 -0.59 -0.77 7.28
N SER A 218 -1.93 -0.80 7.22
CA SER A 218 -2.73 0.21 6.50
C SER A 218 -2.53 1.62 7.03
N PHE A 219 -2.30 1.79 8.34
CA PHE A 219 -2.06 3.10 8.92
C PHE A 219 -0.67 3.66 8.57
N HIS A 220 0.36 2.80 8.45
CA HIS A 220 1.67 3.21 7.93
C HIS A 220 1.56 3.73 6.49
N ILE A 221 0.85 3.01 5.62
CA ILE A 221 0.57 3.44 4.24
C ILE A 221 -0.07 4.84 4.22
N GLU A 222 -1.09 5.05 5.05
CA GLU A 222 -1.78 6.34 5.12
C GLU A 222 -0.84 7.49 5.52
N GLN A 223 0.08 7.25 6.46
CA GLN A 223 1.06 8.27 6.86
C GLN A 223 2.13 8.49 5.79
N ALA A 224 2.58 7.44 5.11
CA ALA A 224 3.55 7.54 4.02
C ALA A 224 3.00 8.35 2.85
N VAL A 225 1.81 8.00 2.36
CA VAL A 225 1.12 8.77 1.30
C VAL A 225 0.86 10.21 1.77
N GLY A 226 0.41 10.39 3.03
CA GLY A 226 0.17 11.74 3.57
C GLY A 226 1.43 12.59 3.63
N GLY A 227 2.57 12.01 3.99
CA GLY A 227 3.86 12.69 4.01
C GLY A 227 4.29 13.18 2.62
N TYR A 228 3.98 12.43 1.57
CA TYR A 228 4.23 12.86 0.20
C TYR A 228 3.40 14.11 -0.15
N PHE A 229 2.10 14.12 0.15
CA PHE A 229 1.23 15.27 -0.06
C PHE A 229 1.58 16.51 0.81
N ASP A 230 2.24 16.32 1.93
CA ASP A 230 2.72 17.45 2.76
C ASP A 230 3.88 18.20 2.11
N THR A 231 4.66 17.54 1.25
CA THR A 231 5.84 18.10 0.57
C THR A 231 5.63 18.40 -0.91
N HIS A 232 4.61 17.80 -1.55
CA HIS A 232 4.31 17.92 -2.98
C HIS A 232 2.85 18.39 -3.17
N LEU A 233 2.64 19.71 -3.03
CA LEU A 233 1.29 20.28 -2.98
C LEU A 233 0.52 20.17 -4.31
N ASP A 234 1.24 20.21 -5.45
CA ASP A 234 0.67 20.18 -6.80
C ASP A 234 0.70 18.78 -7.43
N CYS A 235 1.03 17.73 -6.68
CA CYS A 235 1.03 16.37 -7.18
C CYS A 235 -0.39 15.87 -7.45
N ASP A 236 -0.53 14.99 -8.44
CA ASP A 236 -1.78 14.27 -8.69
C ASP A 236 -1.73 12.84 -8.11
N ILE A 237 -2.84 12.11 -8.29
CA ILE A 237 -2.94 10.74 -7.79
C ILE A 237 -1.92 9.79 -8.43
N PHE A 238 -1.56 9.98 -9.71
CA PHE A 238 -0.55 9.17 -10.35
C PHE A 238 0.82 9.35 -9.69
N ASP A 239 1.23 10.61 -9.46
CA ASP A 239 2.50 10.92 -8.79
C ASP A 239 2.56 10.28 -7.40
N ALA A 240 1.52 10.49 -6.60
CA ALA A 240 1.48 10.00 -5.22
C ALA A 240 1.51 8.48 -5.13
N VAL A 241 0.82 7.78 -6.03
CA VAL A 241 0.83 6.32 -6.10
C VAL A 241 2.18 5.82 -6.61
N TYR A 242 2.70 6.38 -7.69
CA TYR A 242 3.97 5.99 -8.26
C TYR A 242 5.13 6.15 -7.26
N GLU A 243 5.24 7.33 -6.66
CA GLU A 243 6.31 7.62 -5.68
C GLU A 243 6.20 6.77 -4.42
N PHE A 244 4.98 6.49 -3.96
CA PHE A 244 4.81 5.54 -2.84
C PHE A 244 5.46 4.19 -3.14
N PHE A 245 5.24 3.64 -4.34
CA PHE A 245 5.85 2.36 -4.72
C PHE A 245 7.35 2.47 -4.97
N CYS A 246 7.85 3.58 -5.49
CA CYS A 246 9.28 3.82 -5.63
C CYS A 246 9.99 3.90 -4.27
N ASP A 247 9.34 4.53 -3.27
CA ASP A 247 9.88 4.67 -1.91
C ASP A 247 9.69 3.44 -1.01
N LEU A 248 8.86 2.49 -1.43
CA LEU A 248 8.44 1.37 -0.58
C LEU A 248 9.61 0.56 0.01
N PRO A 249 10.69 0.23 -0.74
CA PRO A 249 11.86 -0.45 -0.17
C PRO A 249 12.49 0.31 1.00
N ASP A 250 12.52 1.63 0.91
CA ASP A 250 13.04 2.50 1.97
C ASP A 250 12.07 2.66 3.14
N LEU A 251 10.76 2.68 2.87
CA LEU A 251 9.72 2.75 3.90
C LEU A 251 9.69 1.52 4.82
N ILE A 252 10.09 0.35 4.30
CA ILE A 252 10.14 -0.89 5.09
C ILE A 252 11.52 -1.17 5.72
N ARG A 253 12.52 -0.32 5.46
CA ARG A 253 13.87 -0.48 6.00
C ARG A 253 14.03 0.11 7.38
N SER A 254 13.48 1.29 7.62
CA SER A 254 13.59 1.99 8.90
C SER A 254 12.34 2.79 9.23
N ALA A 255 11.96 2.80 10.50
CA ALA A 255 10.82 3.57 10.99
C ALA A 255 11.08 5.08 10.86
N ARG A 256 10.08 5.84 10.40
CA ARG A 256 10.22 7.27 10.07
C ARG A 256 9.14 8.17 10.67
N TYR A 257 7.93 7.65 10.93
CA TYR A 257 6.76 8.44 11.24
C TYR A 257 6.51 8.51 12.75
N PRO A 258 6.83 9.66 13.41
CA PRO A 258 6.57 9.83 14.85
C PRO A 258 5.06 9.71 15.14
N ASP A 259 4.73 9.06 16.25
CA ASP A 259 3.37 9.05 16.77
C ASP A 259 3.00 10.45 17.29
N ARG A 260 1.79 10.90 16.96
CA ARG A 260 1.33 12.24 17.34
C ARG A 260 1.15 12.40 18.85
N ALA A 261 0.68 11.35 19.51
CA ALA A 261 0.43 11.36 20.95
C ALA A 261 1.70 11.16 21.79
N ASP A 262 2.71 10.46 21.25
CA ASP A 262 4.03 10.30 21.89
C ASP A 262 5.13 10.29 20.82
N ARG A 263 5.71 11.45 20.53
CA ARG A 263 6.75 11.63 19.51
C ARG A 263 8.03 10.81 19.72
N ARG A 264 8.21 10.19 20.88
CA ARG A 264 9.33 9.26 21.15
C ARG A 264 9.08 7.89 20.51
N LYS A 265 7.83 7.58 20.16
CA LYS A 265 7.43 6.36 19.47
C LYS A 265 7.20 6.66 18.00
N LYS A 266 7.34 5.63 17.17
CA LYS A 266 7.02 5.71 15.76
C LYS A 266 5.89 4.74 15.42
N ILE A 267 4.94 5.16 14.62
CA ILE A 267 3.80 4.31 14.23
C ILE A 267 4.22 3.11 13.38
N ASP A 268 5.36 3.23 12.73
CA ASP A 268 5.97 2.26 11.83
C ASP A 268 7.15 1.48 12.46
N GLU A 269 7.34 1.52 13.80
CA GLU A 269 8.41 0.77 14.50
C GLU A 269 8.46 -0.74 14.14
N TYR A 270 7.34 -1.29 13.68
CA TYR A 270 7.30 -2.70 13.31
C TYR A 270 8.21 -3.05 12.11
N VAL A 271 8.57 -2.07 11.27
CA VAL A 271 9.44 -2.31 10.10
C VAL A 271 10.86 -2.72 10.51
N GLU A 272 11.32 -2.30 11.69
CA GLU A 272 12.63 -2.68 12.23
C GLU A 272 12.72 -4.15 12.62
N ARG A 273 11.55 -4.82 12.74
CA ARG A 273 11.42 -6.24 13.09
C ARG A 273 11.08 -7.13 11.90
N LEU A 274 10.99 -6.55 10.70
CA LEU A 274 10.76 -7.33 9.48
C LEU A 274 11.99 -8.18 9.19
N THR A 275 11.76 -9.43 8.86
CA THR A 275 12.79 -10.34 8.38
C THR A 275 13.14 -10.02 6.93
N ASP A 276 14.25 -10.56 6.41
CA ASP A 276 14.58 -10.43 5.00
C ASP A 276 13.50 -11.06 4.10
N ALA A 277 12.89 -12.16 4.54
CA ALA A 277 11.76 -12.76 3.83
C ALA A 277 10.53 -11.83 3.77
N ASP A 278 10.20 -11.14 4.89
CA ASP A 278 9.12 -10.15 4.91
C ASP A 278 9.40 -9.00 3.93
N ARG A 279 10.66 -8.53 3.84
CA ARG A 279 11.09 -7.46 2.91
C ARG A 279 11.02 -7.92 1.48
N THR A 280 11.56 -9.10 1.18
CA THR A 280 11.49 -9.72 -0.15
C THR A 280 10.04 -9.86 -0.63
N LEU A 281 9.14 -10.30 0.23
CA LEU A 281 7.71 -10.40 -0.10
C LEU A 281 7.11 -9.06 -0.50
N VAL A 282 7.46 -7.97 0.20
CA VAL A 282 7.00 -6.62 -0.12
C VAL A 282 7.63 -6.12 -1.43
N ASP A 283 8.93 -6.35 -1.65
CA ASP A 283 9.63 -5.94 -2.86
C ASP A 283 9.08 -6.66 -4.10
N GLN A 284 8.80 -7.96 -4.01
CA GLN A 284 8.16 -8.73 -5.09
C GLN A 284 6.77 -8.22 -5.45
N ALA A 285 5.95 -7.89 -4.44
CA ALA A 285 4.63 -7.31 -4.64
C ALA A 285 4.70 -5.90 -5.24
N ARG A 286 5.66 -5.09 -4.81
CA ARG A 286 5.97 -3.76 -5.35
C ARG A 286 6.38 -3.86 -6.81
N ASP A 287 7.34 -4.70 -7.15
CA ASP A 287 7.83 -4.88 -8.52
C ASP A 287 6.71 -5.37 -9.45
N CYS A 288 5.88 -6.29 -8.98
CA CYS A 288 4.68 -6.72 -9.69
C CYS A 288 3.77 -5.53 -10.05
N PHE A 289 3.49 -4.66 -9.09
CA PHE A 289 2.65 -3.48 -9.31
C PHE A 289 3.26 -2.52 -10.31
N LEU A 290 4.52 -2.15 -10.14
CA LEU A 290 5.21 -1.18 -11.01
C LEU A 290 5.35 -1.69 -12.44
N ILE A 291 5.64 -2.97 -12.64
CA ILE A 291 5.71 -3.58 -13.98
C ILE A 291 4.34 -3.53 -14.67
N LYS A 292 3.26 -3.80 -13.94
CA LYS A 292 1.90 -3.65 -14.48
C LYS A 292 1.57 -2.20 -14.81
N LEU A 293 2.00 -1.26 -13.99
CA LEU A 293 1.80 0.15 -14.22
C LEU A 293 2.58 0.64 -15.45
N GLU A 294 3.82 0.17 -15.65
CA GLU A 294 4.60 0.46 -16.85
C GLU A 294 3.96 -0.12 -18.12
N ALA A 295 3.33 -1.28 -18.01
CA ALA A 295 2.65 -1.92 -19.13
C ALA A 295 1.21 -1.40 -19.36
N ILE A 296 0.76 -0.35 -18.63
CA ILE A 296 -0.61 0.12 -18.71
C ILE A 296 -0.91 0.73 -20.09
N GLU A 297 -1.86 0.15 -20.79
CA GLU A 297 -2.39 0.62 -22.07
C GLU A 297 -3.77 1.27 -21.89
N ASP A 298 -4.33 1.87 -22.93
CA ASP A 298 -5.64 2.53 -22.89
C ASP A 298 -6.79 1.57 -22.54
N SER A 299 -6.63 0.30 -22.90
CA SER A 299 -7.62 -0.74 -22.70
C SER A 299 -7.52 -1.45 -21.33
N VAL A 300 -6.45 -1.21 -20.55
CA VAL A 300 -6.24 -1.91 -19.26
C VAL A 300 -7.15 -1.33 -18.19
N ASN A 301 -7.82 -2.19 -17.45
CA ASN A 301 -8.60 -1.81 -16.27
C ASN A 301 -7.66 -1.45 -15.11
N ILE A 302 -7.88 -0.30 -14.47
CA ILE A 302 -7.11 0.10 -13.26
C ILE A 302 -7.19 -0.95 -12.15
N GLY A 303 -8.32 -1.69 -12.07
CA GLY A 303 -8.47 -2.80 -11.13
C GLY A 303 -7.44 -3.91 -11.27
N ASP A 304 -6.91 -4.12 -12.47
CA ASP A 304 -5.90 -5.15 -12.75
C ASP A 304 -4.56 -4.84 -12.05
N LEU A 305 -4.29 -3.56 -11.77
CA LEU A 305 -3.13 -3.15 -10.98
C LEU A 305 -3.23 -3.62 -9.52
N LEU A 306 -4.44 -3.77 -9.00
CA LEU A 306 -4.67 -4.23 -7.63
C LEU A 306 -4.53 -5.76 -7.48
N THR A 307 -4.59 -6.52 -8.57
CA THR A 307 -4.42 -7.97 -8.51
C THR A 307 -3.01 -8.28 -8.00
N ALA A 308 -2.93 -8.84 -6.80
CA ALA A 308 -1.65 -9.17 -6.20
C ALA A 308 -0.92 -10.23 -7.01
N CYS A 309 0.38 -10.07 -7.16
CA CYS A 309 1.31 -11.08 -7.65
C CYS A 309 2.66 -10.91 -6.95
N GLN A 310 3.46 -11.96 -6.99
CA GLN A 310 4.84 -11.93 -6.54
C GLN A 310 5.71 -12.08 -7.79
N ARG A 311 6.60 -11.15 -8.03
CA ARG A 311 7.52 -11.24 -9.15
C ARG A 311 8.95 -11.16 -8.64
N GLU A 312 9.64 -12.27 -8.76
CA GLU A 312 11.09 -12.30 -8.57
C GLU A 312 11.76 -11.67 -9.78
N ARG A 313 12.77 -10.84 -9.52
CA ARG A 313 13.66 -10.40 -10.60
C ARG A 313 14.44 -11.60 -11.09
N ALA A 314 14.42 -11.81 -12.39
CA ALA A 314 15.12 -12.93 -13.00
C ALA A 314 16.64 -12.89 -12.78
N SER A 315 17.16 -11.70 -12.50
CA SER A 315 18.58 -11.46 -12.19
C SER A 315 18.72 -10.26 -11.27
N ILE A 316 19.74 -10.28 -10.39
CA ILE A 316 20.10 -9.14 -9.53
C ILE A 316 20.44 -7.89 -10.38
N VAL A 317 20.92 -8.10 -11.62
CA VAL A 317 21.30 -7.02 -12.54
C VAL A 317 20.16 -6.58 -13.47
N GLU A 318 18.97 -7.19 -13.35
CA GLU A 318 17.83 -6.74 -14.14
C GLU A 318 17.30 -5.40 -13.62
N GLU A 319 17.37 -4.37 -14.47
CA GLU A 319 16.91 -3.02 -14.18
C GLU A 319 15.56 -2.74 -14.85
N TYR A 320 14.79 -1.90 -14.20
CA TYR A 320 13.53 -1.33 -14.71
C TYR A 320 13.62 0.20 -14.65
N LEU A 321 12.86 0.91 -15.45
CA LEU A 321 12.87 2.39 -15.46
C LEU A 321 12.46 2.96 -14.11
N PHE A 322 11.58 2.30 -13.39
CA PHE A 322 11.20 2.72 -12.04
C PHE A 322 12.34 2.63 -11.00
N ASP A 323 13.40 1.84 -11.23
CA ASP A 323 14.59 1.84 -10.35
C ASP A 323 15.33 3.18 -10.43
N SER A 324 15.23 3.84 -11.59
CA SER A 324 15.71 5.21 -11.80
C SER A 324 14.64 6.29 -11.60
N ARG A 325 13.48 5.92 -11.02
CA ARG A 325 12.31 6.79 -10.81
C ARG A 325 11.79 7.46 -12.10
N ILE A 326 11.87 6.76 -13.21
CA ILE A 326 11.36 7.21 -14.50
C ILE A 326 10.03 6.50 -14.75
N PRO A 327 8.88 7.20 -14.66
CA PRO A 327 7.59 6.59 -14.97
C PRO A 327 7.44 6.35 -16.47
N VAL A 328 6.94 5.17 -16.85
CA VAL A 328 6.62 4.87 -18.24
C VAL A 328 5.26 5.46 -18.59
N LEU A 329 5.28 6.65 -19.16
CA LEU A 329 4.12 7.37 -19.70
C LEU A 329 4.19 7.35 -21.22
N THR A 330 3.81 6.23 -21.84
CA THR A 330 3.94 6.05 -23.30
C THR A 330 3.05 7.03 -24.05
N GLU A 331 3.62 8.11 -24.57
CA GLU A 331 2.96 9.07 -25.45
C GLU A 331 3.04 8.64 -26.92
N GLU A 332 4.19 8.06 -27.31
CA GLU A 332 4.47 7.62 -28.68
C GLU A 332 5.11 6.23 -28.68
N ARG A 333 4.77 5.42 -29.66
CA ARG A 333 5.40 4.12 -29.85
C ARG A 333 6.57 4.26 -30.83
N ILE A 334 7.77 4.02 -30.36
CA ILE A 334 8.95 3.90 -31.21
C ILE A 334 9.10 2.46 -31.72
N ARG A 335 9.74 2.32 -32.86
CA ARG A 335 10.05 1.02 -33.46
C ARG A 335 11.54 0.87 -33.65
N ILE A 336 12.04 -0.33 -33.41
CA ILE A 336 13.44 -0.66 -33.65
C ILE A 336 13.57 -1.67 -34.78
N THR A 337 14.71 -1.65 -35.44
CA THR A 337 15.13 -2.67 -36.40
C THR A 337 16.39 -3.34 -35.87
N ALA A 338 16.48 -4.65 -36.06
CA ALA A 338 17.67 -5.44 -35.75
C ALA A 338 18.28 -5.93 -37.06
N THR A 339 19.55 -5.66 -37.25
CA THR A 339 20.32 -6.12 -38.42
C THR A 339 21.40 -7.10 -37.96
N VAL A 340 21.32 -8.33 -38.43
CA VAL A 340 22.36 -9.33 -38.17
C VAL A 340 23.47 -9.13 -39.17
N LEU A 341 24.70 -8.85 -38.66
CA LEU A 341 25.88 -8.62 -39.49
C LEU A 341 26.42 -9.93 -40.05
N PRO A 342 27.11 -9.86 -41.22
CA PRO A 342 27.75 -11.03 -41.81
C PRO A 342 28.85 -11.56 -40.89
N ARG A 343 29.10 -12.89 -40.90
CA ARG A 343 30.28 -13.45 -40.32
C ARG A 343 31.53 -12.99 -41.11
N GLN A 344 32.68 -13.05 -40.48
CA GLN A 344 33.94 -12.79 -41.14
C GLN A 344 34.07 -13.63 -42.42
N GLY A 345 34.16 -13.01 -43.60
CA GLY A 345 34.10 -13.67 -44.91
C GLY A 345 32.70 -13.88 -45.53
N GLY A 346 31.62 -13.48 -44.82
CA GLY A 346 30.26 -13.57 -45.32
C GLY A 346 29.82 -12.28 -46.05
N PHE A 347 28.95 -12.42 -47.06
CA PHE A 347 28.60 -11.31 -47.95
C PHE A 347 27.33 -10.54 -47.64
N ARG A 348 26.46 -11.00 -46.71
CA ARG A 348 25.14 -10.37 -46.52
C ARG A 348 24.78 -10.22 -45.08
N ALA A 349 24.39 -9.00 -44.70
CA ALA A 349 23.60 -8.73 -43.54
C ALA A 349 22.10 -9.02 -43.84
N TYR A 350 21.31 -9.32 -42.84
CA TYR A 350 19.86 -9.46 -42.97
C TYR A 350 19.13 -8.79 -41.82
N VAL A 351 17.92 -8.31 -42.08
CA VAL A 351 17.06 -7.74 -41.05
C VAL A 351 16.34 -8.89 -40.33
N LEU A 352 16.41 -8.87 -39.00
CA LEU A 352 15.75 -9.84 -38.17
C LEU A 352 14.27 -9.47 -38.02
N ASN A 353 13.37 -10.41 -38.20
CA ASN A 353 11.98 -10.26 -37.80
C ASN A 353 11.83 -10.42 -36.29
N ALA A 354 10.73 -9.88 -35.71
CA ALA A 354 10.50 -9.82 -34.26
C ALA A 354 10.62 -11.16 -33.50
N LEU A 355 10.40 -12.29 -34.17
CA LEU A 355 10.51 -13.66 -33.62
C LEU A 355 11.55 -14.48 -34.38
N GLY A 356 12.69 -13.91 -34.70
CA GLY A 356 13.71 -14.56 -35.50
C GLY A 356 14.63 -15.47 -34.70
N LEU A 357 15.08 -16.57 -35.33
CA LEU A 357 16.15 -17.40 -34.81
C LEU A 357 17.49 -16.86 -35.35
N ILE A 358 18.48 -16.77 -34.49
CA ILE A 358 19.83 -16.33 -34.82
C ILE A 358 20.82 -17.37 -34.31
N ASP A 359 21.78 -17.71 -35.16
CA ASP A 359 22.89 -18.54 -34.73
C ASP A 359 23.77 -17.84 -33.67
N VAL A 360 24.41 -18.59 -32.81
CA VAL A 360 25.48 -18.07 -31.93
C VAL A 360 26.67 -17.50 -32.73
N ASP A 361 27.46 -16.65 -32.12
CA ASP A 361 28.60 -15.94 -32.74
C ASP A 361 28.23 -15.01 -33.91
N ARG A 362 27.08 -14.36 -33.76
CA ARG A 362 26.67 -13.28 -34.69
C ARG A 362 26.74 -11.91 -33.99
N LYS A 363 26.94 -10.88 -34.78
CA LYS A 363 26.81 -9.49 -34.33
C LYS A 363 25.48 -8.95 -34.78
N ILE A 364 24.81 -8.19 -33.90
CA ILE A 364 23.52 -7.57 -34.18
C ILE A 364 23.62 -6.09 -33.88
N GLU A 365 23.18 -5.28 -34.84
CA GLU A 365 22.93 -3.84 -34.64
C GLU A 365 21.45 -3.58 -34.45
N PHE A 366 21.11 -2.81 -33.41
CA PHE A 366 19.78 -2.29 -33.19
C PHE A 366 19.74 -0.81 -33.54
N ARG A 367 18.73 -0.39 -34.26
CA ARG A 367 18.53 1.00 -34.66
C ARG A 367 17.08 1.41 -34.49
N LEU A 368 16.86 2.66 -34.08
CA LEU A 368 15.55 3.27 -34.13
C LEU A 368 15.07 3.36 -35.59
N ARG A 369 13.81 2.99 -35.82
CA ARG A 369 13.15 3.19 -37.12
C ARG A 369 12.38 4.51 -37.09
N GLY A 370 12.86 5.50 -37.78
CA GLY A 370 12.34 6.86 -37.78
C GLY A 370 13.22 7.82 -36.98
N GLU A 371 12.66 8.95 -36.64
CA GLU A 371 13.35 9.99 -35.87
C GLU A 371 13.09 9.85 -34.38
N LEU A 372 14.08 10.20 -33.56
CA LEU A 372 13.92 10.27 -32.13
C LEU A 372 13.03 11.46 -31.77
N PRO A 373 11.98 11.28 -30.92
CA PRO A 373 11.16 12.38 -30.47
C PRO A 373 12.01 13.52 -29.87
N THR A 374 11.63 14.76 -30.11
CA THR A 374 12.38 15.94 -29.67
C THR A 374 12.55 15.95 -28.14
N GLY A 375 13.77 16.20 -27.68
CA GLY A 375 14.11 16.27 -26.26
C GLY A 375 14.27 14.91 -25.57
N CYS A 376 14.20 13.80 -26.33
CA CYS A 376 14.42 12.46 -25.78
C CYS A 376 15.85 11.97 -25.97
N THR A 377 16.28 11.11 -25.04
CA THR A 377 17.48 10.26 -25.17
C THR A 377 17.06 8.82 -25.31
N LEU A 378 17.85 8.00 -26.00
CA LEU A 378 17.59 6.56 -26.11
C LEU A 378 18.32 5.80 -25.02
N SER A 379 17.59 4.92 -24.36
CA SER A 379 18.15 3.90 -23.49
C SER A 379 17.76 2.52 -23.98
N TRP A 380 18.61 1.55 -23.76
CA TRP A 380 18.47 0.19 -24.26
C TRP A 380 18.61 -0.80 -23.11
N LYS A 381 17.77 -1.83 -23.09
CA LYS A 381 17.89 -2.99 -22.23
C LYS A 381 18.03 -4.23 -23.10
N VAL A 382 19.14 -4.97 -22.91
CA VAL A 382 19.37 -6.25 -23.56
C VAL A 382 19.31 -7.32 -22.50
N LYS A 383 18.32 -8.20 -22.58
CA LYS A 383 18.12 -9.29 -21.64
C LYS A 383 18.45 -10.62 -22.30
N ASN A 384 19.35 -11.37 -21.69
CA ASN A 384 19.66 -12.75 -22.07
C ASN A 384 18.75 -13.71 -21.30
N ASP A 385 18.69 -14.96 -21.77
CA ASP A 385 18.02 -16.04 -21.06
C ASP A 385 18.53 -16.17 -19.62
N ASP A 386 17.63 -16.39 -18.68
CA ASP A 386 17.97 -16.42 -17.24
C ASP A 386 18.89 -17.59 -16.87
N SER A 387 18.90 -18.66 -17.67
CA SER A 387 19.82 -19.78 -17.51
C SER A 387 21.24 -19.48 -18.02
N SER A 388 21.44 -18.33 -18.69
CA SER A 388 22.77 -17.96 -19.21
C SER A 388 23.74 -17.58 -18.07
N THR A 389 25.03 -17.76 -18.31
CA THR A 389 26.09 -17.32 -17.37
C THR A 389 26.18 -15.79 -17.25
N GLN A 390 25.51 -15.05 -18.13
CA GLN A 390 25.39 -13.61 -18.13
C GLN A 390 23.95 -13.21 -18.50
N PRO A 391 23.01 -13.24 -17.56
CA PRO A 391 21.62 -12.95 -17.84
C PRO A 391 21.37 -11.50 -18.29
N ARG A 392 22.23 -10.54 -17.93
CA ARG A 392 22.13 -9.10 -18.27
C ARG A 392 20.77 -8.50 -17.89
N GLY A 393 20.42 -7.36 -18.40
CA GLY A 393 19.16 -6.66 -18.15
C GLY A 393 19.35 -5.23 -17.68
N GLU A 394 20.60 -4.72 -17.71
CA GLU A 394 20.92 -3.33 -17.39
C GLU A 394 20.35 -2.40 -18.46
N ILE A 395 19.89 -1.22 -18.02
CA ILE A 395 19.44 -0.15 -18.90
C ILE A 395 20.62 0.81 -19.18
N THR A 396 21.02 0.90 -20.42
CA THR A 396 22.21 1.68 -20.82
C THR A 396 21.92 2.61 -22.00
N GLU A 397 22.75 3.66 -22.17
CA GLU A 397 22.74 4.52 -23.36
C GLU A 397 23.67 3.95 -24.48
N HIS A 398 23.89 2.66 -24.48
CA HIS A 398 24.77 1.96 -25.42
C HIS A 398 24.33 2.16 -26.89
N ARG A 399 25.30 2.35 -27.78
CA ARG A 399 25.04 2.53 -29.22
C ARG A 399 25.49 1.32 -30.01
N THR A 400 24.59 0.40 -30.28
CA THR A 400 24.90 -0.89 -30.94
C THR A 400 25.47 -0.76 -32.37
N TYR A 401 25.30 0.38 -33.01
CA TYR A 401 25.91 0.63 -34.33
C TYR A 401 27.44 0.86 -34.27
N SER A 402 27.94 1.35 -33.13
CA SER A 402 29.39 1.49 -32.90
C SER A 402 30.01 0.30 -32.17
N ASP A 403 29.20 -0.39 -31.36
CA ASP A 403 29.60 -1.60 -30.63
C ASP A 403 28.46 -2.61 -30.66
N PRO A 404 28.36 -3.44 -31.74
CA PRO A 404 27.25 -4.38 -31.93
C PRO A 404 27.14 -5.43 -30.84
N GLU A 405 25.93 -5.81 -30.49
CA GLU A 405 25.65 -6.91 -29.57
C GLU A 405 26.09 -8.25 -30.15
N HIS A 406 26.58 -9.15 -29.27
CA HIS A 406 27.03 -10.47 -29.65
C HIS A 406 26.11 -11.58 -29.17
N THR A 407 25.71 -12.50 -30.06
CA THR A 407 24.93 -13.69 -29.72
C THR A 407 25.82 -14.78 -29.15
N LYS A 408 26.26 -14.65 -27.90
CA LYS A 408 27.16 -15.62 -27.24
C LYS A 408 26.41 -16.77 -26.57
N PHE A 409 25.16 -16.52 -26.15
CA PHE A 409 24.39 -17.43 -25.32
C PHE A 409 23.19 -17.99 -26.09
N ARG A 410 22.83 -19.25 -25.78
CA ARG A 410 21.61 -19.88 -26.29
C ARG A 410 20.43 -19.48 -25.40
N GLY A 411 19.21 -19.58 -25.92
CA GLY A 411 17.98 -19.31 -25.21
C GLY A 411 17.19 -18.15 -25.77
N SER A 412 16.20 -17.69 -25.03
CA SER A 412 15.39 -16.53 -25.38
C SER A 412 16.09 -15.23 -24.99
N HIS A 413 16.13 -14.30 -25.92
CA HIS A 413 16.70 -12.96 -25.68
C HIS A 413 15.70 -11.92 -26.14
N TYR A 414 15.66 -10.79 -25.45
CA TYR A 414 14.86 -9.66 -25.90
C TYR A 414 15.63 -8.34 -25.76
N VAL A 415 15.18 -7.35 -26.52
CA VAL A 415 15.73 -6.01 -26.49
C VAL A 415 14.57 -5.04 -26.37
N GLU A 416 14.68 -4.15 -25.40
CA GLU A 416 13.77 -3.02 -25.20
C GLU A 416 14.51 -1.72 -25.49
N CYS A 417 13.81 -0.77 -26.06
CA CYS A 417 14.32 0.56 -26.36
C CYS A 417 13.37 1.60 -25.80
N TYR A 418 13.91 2.53 -25.03
CA TYR A 418 13.17 3.57 -24.36
C TYR A 418 13.60 4.94 -24.91
N ALA A 419 12.64 5.76 -25.32
CA ALA A 419 12.87 7.17 -25.59
C ALA A 419 12.52 7.94 -24.30
N VAL A 420 13.53 8.37 -23.58
CA VAL A 420 13.39 9.01 -22.26
C VAL A 420 13.53 10.52 -22.44
N ARG A 421 12.49 11.28 -22.04
CA ARG A 421 12.53 12.74 -21.98
C ARG A 421 13.08 13.18 -20.64
N LYS A 422 14.21 13.86 -20.60
CA LYS A 422 14.79 14.41 -19.35
C LYS A 422 13.99 15.62 -18.90
N GLY A 423 13.57 15.66 -17.66
CA GLY A 423 12.99 16.85 -17.02
C GLY A 423 11.46 16.94 -17.04
N VAL A 424 10.76 15.84 -17.11
CA VAL A 424 9.30 15.80 -16.87
C VAL A 424 9.01 14.99 -15.63
#